data_c97cab474ae10ad03ebe2a3f7d6fd551
#
_entry.id   c97cab474ae10ad03ebe2a3f7d6fd551
#
_cell.length_a   1.000
_cell.length_b   1.000
_cell.length_c   1.000
_cell.angle_alpha   90.00
_cell.angle_beta   90.00
_cell.angle_gamma   90.00
#
_symmetry.space_group_name_H-M   'P 1'
#
loop_
_entity.id
_entity.type
_entity.pdbx_description
1 polymer ?
#
loop_
_entity_poly.entity_id
_entity_poly.type
_entity_poly.pdbx_seq_one_letter_code
_entity_poly.pdbx_strand_id
1 'polypeptide(L)'
;MNIYYKIKIILKGKSLKFLIISDIHSNFEALKCVIEEIKRDSFDRIVCLGDIVGYGPQPDECVKFMRNNSVLSITGNHERMLFNPSLRIYANVNARRAIEWTDEIISVSSREFLEKLPVFLKDEEKRISFVHGSPCDPDEYIFKISAALRSIEKIKNENIRLCFFGHTHIPGIIDEEGNLYYEENVTMALDSRRYYLINPGSVGQPRDRDPRGSFCVFDDAKNTVKFYRREYNISKTVEKIEEYGLPLELGERLWYGV
;
A
#
# COMPACT_ATOMS: atom_id res chain seq x y z
N MET A 1 14.38 21.05 3.44
CA MET A 1 15.48 20.08 3.55
C MET A 1 14.85 18.69 3.67
N ASN A 2 14.65 17.99 2.54
CA ASN A 2 13.95 16.70 2.52
C ASN A 2 14.84 15.63 3.11
N ILE A 3 14.65 15.34 4.39
CA ILE A 3 15.26 14.17 5.03
C ILE A 3 14.37 12.97 4.71
N TYR A 4 14.61 12.32 3.58
CA TYR A 4 14.03 11.01 3.28
C TYR A 4 14.66 10.00 4.24
N TYR A 5 13.97 9.68 5.32
CA TYR A 5 14.43 8.66 6.24
C TYR A 5 14.40 7.30 5.54
N LYS A 6 15.60 6.75 5.33
CA LYS A 6 15.80 5.37 4.87
C LYS A 6 15.95 4.52 6.12
N ILE A 7 15.04 3.60 6.35
CA ILE A 7 15.18 2.68 7.48
C ILE A 7 15.60 1.31 6.95
N LYS A 8 16.80 0.92 7.36
CA LYS A 8 17.27 -0.45 7.25
C LYS A 8 16.67 -1.24 8.40
N ILE A 9 15.81 -2.20 8.12
CA ILE A 9 15.21 -3.06 9.13
C ILE A 9 15.92 -4.42 9.13
N ILE A 10 15.99 -5.05 10.30
CA ILE A 10 16.36 -6.46 10.42
C ILE A 10 15.12 -7.18 10.92
N LEU A 11 14.49 -7.94 10.04
CA LEU A 11 13.34 -8.76 10.37
C LEU A 11 13.82 -10.05 11.03
N LYS A 12 13.99 -10.00 12.37
CA LYS A 12 14.44 -11.16 13.14
C LYS A 12 13.45 -12.32 13.02
N GLY A 13 13.96 -13.50 12.73
CA GLY A 13 13.20 -14.75 12.60
C GLY A 13 13.62 -15.51 11.34
N LYS A 14 13.77 -16.84 11.46
CA LYS A 14 14.20 -17.70 10.32
C LYS A 14 13.14 -17.78 9.24
N SER A 15 11.87 -17.58 9.60
CA SER A 15 10.71 -17.73 8.73
C SER A 15 9.64 -16.77 9.20
N LEU A 16 9.14 -15.92 8.33
CA LEU A 16 8.14 -14.92 8.64
C LEU A 16 6.98 -14.98 7.65
N LYS A 17 5.76 -14.87 8.18
CA LYS A 17 4.53 -14.72 7.40
C LYS A 17 4.10 -13.26 7.45
N PHE A 18 4.10 -12.62 6.29
CA PHE A 18 3.76 -11.21 6.13
C PHE A 18 2.34 -11.05 5.60
N LEU A 19 1.56 -10.19 6.21
CA LEU A 19 0.39 -9.60 5.61
C LEU A 19 0.79 -8.25 5.01
N ILE A 20 0.63 -8.07 3.70
CA ILE A 20 1.06 -6.87 2.99
C ILE A 20 -0.17 -6.16 2.43
N ILE A 21 -0.35 -4.92 2.83
CA ILE A 21 -1.44 -4.03 2.47
C ILE A 21 -0.90 -2.74 1.87
N SER A 22 -1.70 -2.03 1.09
CA SER A 22 -1.35 -0.75 0.48
C SER A 22 -2.59 0.08 0.18
N ASP A 23 -2.42 1.38 0.00
CA ASP A 23 -3.41 2.26 -0.60
C ASP A 23 -4.78 2.15 0.10
N ILE A 24 -4.77 2.40 1.42
CA ILE A 24 -5.96 2.30 2.29
C ILE A 24 -6.86 3.51 2.09
N HIS A 25 -6.24 4.68 1.85
CA HIS A 25 -6.94 5.90 1.52
C HIS A 25 -8.09 6.25 2.46
N SER A 26 -7.84 6.29 3.77
CA SER A 26 -8.84 6.66 4.79
C SER A 26 -10.14 5.85 4.70
N ASN A 27 -10.16 4.70 4.02
CA ASN A 27 -11.31 3.82 3.90
C ASN A 27 -11.30 2.76 5.01
N PHE A 28 -11.74 3.16 6.20
CA PHE A 28 -11.73 2.27 7.35
C PHE A 28 -12.72 1.10 7.21
N GLU A 29 -13.83 1.30 6.48
CA GLU A 29 -14.77 0.20 6.20
C GLU A 29 -14.10 -0.91 5.38
N ALA A 30 -13.27 -0.55 4.39
CA ALA A 30 -12.46 -1.50 3.65
C ALA A 30 -11.35 -2.11 4.53
N LEU A 31 -10.69 -1.31 5.37
CA LEU A 31 -9.66 -1.83 6.28
C LEU A 31 -10.20 -2.89 7.26
N LYS A 32 -11.49 -2.88 7.58
CA LYS A 32 -12.12 -3.91 8.41
C LYS A 32 -11.99 -5.31 7.81
N CYS A 33 -11.97 -5.44 6.48
CA CYS A 33 -11.77 -6.76 5.85
C CYS A 33 -10.40 -7.35 6.15
N VAL A 34 -9.37 -6.49 6.25
CA VAL A 34 -8.01 -6.88 6.68
C VAL A 34 -8.00 -7.28 8.15
N ILE A 35 -8.72 -6.52 9.00
CA ILE A 35 -8.86 -6.83 10.43
C ILE A 35 -9.49 -8.22 10.63
N GLU A 36 -10.51 -8.57 9.85
CA GLU A 36 -11.12 -9.89 9.92
C GLU A 36 -10.17 -11.01 9.46
N GLU A 37 -9.30 -10.73 8.47
CA GLU A 37 -8.29 -11.71 8.06
C GLU A 37 -7.23 -11.93 9.15
N ILE A 38 -6.81 -10.87 9.86
CA ILE A 38 -5.88 -10.95 11.00
C ILE A 38 -6.45 -11.80 12.13
N LYS A 39 -7.78 -11.78 12.35
CA LYS A 39 -8.43 -12.62 13.34
C LYS A 39 -8.50 -14.10 12.94
N ARG A 40 -8.51 -14.39 11.64
CA ARG A 40 -8.61 -15.76 11.10
C ARG A 40 -7.29 -16.47 10.98
N ASP A 41 -6.21 -15.72 10.78
CA ASP A 41 -4.87 -16.26 10.55
C ASP A 41 -3.82 -15.45 11.33
N SER A 42 -2.71 -16.06 11.67
CA SER A 42 -1.61 -15.41 12.37
C SER A 42 -0.56 -14.90 11.39
N PHE A 43 -0.12 -13.68 11.59
CA PHE A 43 0.95 -13.03 10.82
C PHE A 43 2.06 -12.57 11.77
N ASP A 44 3.30 -12.83 11.38
CA ASP A 44 4.45 -12.36 12.15
C ASP A 44 4.65 -10.86 11.99
N ARG A 45 4.29 -10.33 10.82
CA ARG A 45 4.39 -8.91 10.50
C ARG A 45 3.24 -8.48 9.59
N ILE A 46 2.78 -7.26 9.84
CA ILE A 46 1.89 -6.54 8.93
C ILE A 46 2.70 -5.39 8.34
N VAL A 47 2.67 -5.25 7.02
CA VAL A 47 3.37 -4.18 6.29
C VAL A 47 2.37 -3.36 5.50
N CYS A 48 2.43 -2.02 5.61
CA CYS A 48 1.64 -1.08 4.81
C CYS A 48 2.56 -0.29 3.89
N LEU A 49 2.30 -0.34 2.60
CA LEU A 49 3.13 0.28 1.57
C LEU A 49 2.79 1.77 1.31
N GLY A 50 2.15 2.44 2.28
CA GLY A 50 1.81 3.85 2.18
C GLY A 50 0.38 4.11 1.71
N ASP A 51 0.08 5.40 1.53
CA ASP A 51 -1.24 5.92 1.21
C ASP A 51 -2.31 5.42 2.21
N ILE A 52 -2.00 5.61 3.49
CA ILE A 52 -2.90 5.32 4.61
C ILE A 52 -4.06 6.30 4.58
N VAL A 53 -3.77 7.58 4.26
CA VAL A 53 -4.73 8.68 4.24
C VAL A 53 -5.06 9.18 2.83
N GLY A 54 -5.98 10.12 2.73
CA GLY A 54 -6.46 10.71 1.47
C GLY A 54 -7.66 9.97 0.89
N TYR A 55 -8.38 10.62 -0.02
CA TYR A 55 -9.61 10.20 -0.68
C TYR A 55 -10.78 9.91 0.27
N GLY A 56 -10.65 8.97 1.19
CA GLY A 56 -11.73 8.47 2.03
C GLY A 56 -11.93 9.28 3.31
N PRO A 57 -13.00 8.94 4.07
CA PRO A 57 -13.55 9.83 5.11
C PRO A 57 -13.04 9.54 6.54
N GLN A 58 -12.15 8.56 6.76
CA GLN A 58 -11.80 8.09 8.10
C GLN A 58 -10.28 7.98 8.31
N PRO A 59 -9.52 9.10 8.20
CA PRO A 59 -8.06 9.06 8.31
C PRO A 59 -7.57 8.64 9.70
N ASP A 60 -8.17 9.17 10.77
CA ASP A 60 -7.73 8.88 12.13
C ASP A 60 -7.93 7.42 12.52
N GLU A 61 -9.03 6.80 12.11
CA GLU A 61 -9.31 5.40 12.38
C GLU A 61 -8.28 4.50 11.67
N CYS A 62 -7.92 4.83 10.43
CA CYS A 62 -6.90 4.09 9.68
C CYS A 62 -5.53 4.23 10.33
N VAL A 63 -5.12 5.44 10.67
CA VAL A 63 -3.83 5.69 11.34
C VAL A 63 -3.78 5.02 12.72
N LYS A 64 -4.87 5.11 13.50
CA LYS A 64 -4.98 4.46 14.81
C LYS A 64 -4.81 2.94 14.70
N PHE A 65 -5.37 2.33 13.65
CA PHE A 65 -5.15 0.90 13.40
C PHE A 65 -3.67 0.59 13.14
N MET A 66 -2.97 1.36 12.28
CA MET A 66 -1.55 1.16 12.01
C MET A 66 -0.71 1.22 13.28
N ARG A 67 -0.94 2.23 14.09
CA ARG A 67 -0.22 2.44 15.35
C ARG A 67 -0.48 1.35 16.36
N ASN A 68 -1.76 1.00 16.60
CA ASN A 68 -2.14 0.06 17.65
C ASN A 68 -1.73 -1.39 17.34
N ASN A 69 -1.55 -1.73 16.07
CA ASN A 69 -1.12 -3.05 15.63
C ASN A 69 0.37 -3.10 15.24
N SER A 70 1.13 -2.04 15.53
CA SER A 70 2.57 -1.95 15.21
C SER A 70 2.86 -2.30 13.75
N VAL A 71 1.99 -1.84 12.83
CA VAL A 71 2.13 -2.08 11.39
C VAL A 71 3.40 -1.39 10.89
N LEU A 72 4.27 -2.13 10.22
CA LEU A 72 5.45 -1.58 9.56
C LEU A 72 4.98 -0.77 8.35
N SER A 73 4.88 0.55 8.50
CA SER A 73 4.33 1.43 7.48
C SER A 73 5.39 2.29 6.85
N ILE A 74 5.23 2.59 5.57
CA ILE A 74 6.00 3.60 4.84
C ILE A 74 5.07 4.74 4.39
N THR A 75 5.65 5.86 3.99
CA THR A 75 4.89 6.99 3.45
C THR A 75 4.59 6.77 1.96
N GLY A 76 3.36 7.06 1.54
CA GLY A 76 2.99 7.20 0.14
C GLY A 76 2.97 8.66 -0.33
N ASN A 77 2.51 8.92 -1.55
CA ASN A 77 2.41 10.27 -2.07
C ASN A 77 1.34 11.11 -1.33
N HIS A 78 0.29 10.49 -0.80
CA HIS A 78 -0.74 11.21 -0.04
C HIS A 78 -0.20 11.72 1.29
N GLU A 79 0.57 10.94 2.04
CA GLU A 79 1.24 11.44 3.24
C GLU A 79 2.24 12.55 2.89
N ARG A 80 3.00 12.41 1.81
CA ARG A 80 3.94 13.47 1.38
C ARG A 80 3.21 14.77 1.00
N MET A 81 2.05 14.70 0.33
CA MET A 81 1.21 15.87 0.02
C MET A 81 0.60 16.49 1.28
N LEU A 82 0.32 15.70 2.31
CA LEU A 82 -0.18 16.19 3.60
C LEU A 82 0.86 17.10 4.27
N PHE A 83 2.14 16.68 4.28
CA PHE A 83 3.23 17.43 4.93
C PHE A 83 3.93 18.44 4.02
N ASN A 84 3.77 18.35 2.71
CA ASN A 84 4.31 19.30 1.74
C ASN A 84 3.25 19.79 0.77
N PRO A 85 2.52 20.88 1.11
CA PRO A 85 1.45 21.43 0.27
C PRO A 85 1.89 21.76 -1.17
N SER A 86 3.18 22.03 -1.42
CA SER A 86 3.66 22.31 -2.78
C SER A 86 3.50 21.11 -3.73
N LEU A 87 3.45 19.89 -3.21
CA LEU A 87 3.23 18.69 -4.02
C LEU A 87 1.78 18.53 -4.47
N ARG A 88 0.83 19.22 -3.82
CA ARG A 88 -0.61 19.13 -4.13
C ARG A 88 -0.94 19.62 -5.55
N ILE A 89 -0.08 20.44 -6.17
CA ILE A 89 -0.27 20.92 -7.55
C ILE A 89 -0.21 19.79 -8.59
N TYR A 90 0.47 18.69 -8.28
CA TYR A 90 0.58 17.53 -9.17
C TYR A 90 -0.59 16.55 -9.02
N ALA A 91 -1.41 16.70 -7.98
CA ALA A 91 -2.57 15.85 -7.75
C ALA A 91 -3.77 16.31 -8.59
N ASN A 92 -4.63 15.34 -8.98
CA ASN A 92 -5.94 15.70 -9.53
C ASN A 92 -6.80 16.43 -8.49
N VAL A 93 -7.86 17.09 -8.97
CA VAL A 93 -8.70 17.97 -8.13
C VAL A 93 -9.29 17.24 -6.92
N ASN A 94 -9.79 16.01 -7.12
CA ASN A 94 -10.42 15.24 -6.04
C ASN A 94 -9.39 14.77 -4.99
N ALA A 95 -8.20 14.33 -5.43
CA ALA A 95 -7.12 13.99 -4.52
C ALA A 95 -6.67 15.19 -3.69
N ARG A 96 -6.55 16.36 -4.33
CA ARG A 96 -6.18 17.62 -3.64
C ARG A 96 -7.20 17.98 -2.58
N ARG A 97 -8.50 18.03 -2.94
CA ARG A 97 -9.57 18.35 -1.99
C ARG A 97 -9.60 17.38 -0.80
N ALA A 98 -9.43 16.10 -1.06
CA ALA A 98 -9.41 15.10 0.00
C ALA A 98 -8.20 15.26 0.94
N ILE A 99 -7.02 15.62 0.43
CA ILE A 99 -5.84 15.87 1.26
C ILE A 99 -5.98 17.20 2.02
N GLU A 100 -6.54 18.24 1.44
CA GLU A 100 -6.82 19.50 2.12
C GLU A 100 -7.79 19.27 3.28
N TRP A 101 -8.88 18.57 3.03
CA TRP A 101 -9.83 18.17 4.08
C TRP A 101 -9.17 17.30 5.16
N THR A 102 -8.35 16.30 4.78
CA THR A 102 -7.60 15.47 5.73
C THR A 102 -6.68 16.33 6.60
N ASP A 103 -6.00 17.32 6.02
CA ASP A 103 -5.09 18.24 6.72
C ASP A 103 -5.81 19.07 7.80
N GLU A 104 -7.06 19.44 7.55
CA GLU A 104 -7.90 20.21 8.47
C GLU A 104 -8.38 19.39 9.66
N ILE A 105 -8.72 18.10 9.44
CA ILE A 105 -9.42 17.29 10.46
C ILE A 105 -8.56 16.29 11.21
N ILE A 106 -7.39 15.93 10.66
CA ILE A 106 -6.55 14.88 11.22
C ILE A 106 -6.03 15.26 12.62
N SER A 107 -6.14 14.34 13.58
CA SER A 107 -5.67 14.58 14.95
C SER A 107 -4.15 14.76 15.01
N VAL A 108 -3.69 15.50 16.03
CA VAL A 108 -2.26 15.72 16.29
C VAL A 108 -1.51 14.39 16.41
N SER A 109 -2.08 13.42 17.13
CA SER A 109 -1.44 12.12 17.32
C SER A 109 -1.29 11.28 16.04
N SER A 110 -2.25 11.40 15.12
CA SER A 110 -2.18 10.74 13.81
C SER A 110 -1.17 11.44 12.90
N ARG A 111 -1.17 12.78 12.91
CA ARG A 111 -0.21 13.60 12.19
C ARG A 111 1.23 13.25 12.59
N GLU A 112 1.53 13.23 13.88
CA GLU A 112 2.84 12.85 14.42
C GLU A 112 3.29 11.44 14.05
N PHE A 113 2.36 10.50 13.94
CA PHE A 113 2.65 9.14 13.48
C PHE A 113 3.04 9.14 12.00
N LEU A 114 2.22 9.77 11.14
CA LEU A 114 2.45 9.80 9.69
C LEU A 114 3.75 10.54 9.33
N GLU A 115 4.08 11.63 10.03
CA GLU A 115 5.30 12.42 9.79
C GLU A 115 6.58 11.63 10.01
N LYS A 116 6.54 10.61 10.88
CA LYS A 116 7.70 9.76 11.21
C LYS A 116 7.87 8.57 10.27
N LEU A 117 6.95 8.36 9.34
CA LEU A 117 7.03 7.22 8.43
C LEU A 117 8.22 7.35 7.46
N PRO A 118 9.01 6.28 7.27
CA PRO A 118 10.07 6.26 6.28
C PRO A 118 9.50 6.20 4.86
N VAL A 119 10.28 6.61 3.87
CA VAL A 119 9.91 6.52 2.45
C VAL A 119 9.97 5.08 1.93
N PHE A 120 10.86 4.26 2.49
CA PHE A 120 10.94 2.84 2.19
C PHE A 120 11.56 2.04 3.35
N LEU A 121 11.32 0.75 3.34
CA LEU A 121 11.96 -0.22 4.22
C LEU A 121 12.76 -1.23 3.39
N LYS A 122 13.90 -1.67 3.92
CA LYS A 122 14.77 -2.65 3.27
C LYS A 122 15.37 -3.60 4.29
N ASP A 123 15.20 -4.90 4.04
CA ASP A 123 15.90 -5.98 4.74
C ASP A 123 16.90 -6.64 3.79
N GLU A 124 18.18 -6.35 4.00
CA GLU A 124 19.25 -6.87 3.13
C GLU A 124 19.54 -8.35 3.38
N GLU A 125 19.30 -8.85 4.59
CA GLU A 125 19.53 -10.29 4.91
C GLU A 125 18.48 -11.17 4.20
N LYS A 126 17.22 -10.73 4.22
CA LYS A 126 16.12 -11.39 3.50
C LYS A 126 16.03 -10.99 2.02
N ARG A 127 16.79 -9.99 1.60
CA ARG A 127 16.77 -9.43 0.24
C ARG A 127 15.39 -8.96 -0.20
N ILE A 128 14.68 -8.28 0.71
CA ILE A 128 13.32 -7.76 0.52
C ILE A 128 13.32 -6.25 0.69
N SER A 129 12.58 -5.53 -0.16
CA SER A 129 12.28 -4.11 -0.03
C SER A 129 10.79 -3.83 -0.13
N PHE A 130 10.37 -2.73 0.53
CA PHE A 130 9.01 -2.21 0.53
C PHE A 130 9.08 -0.74 0.13
N VAL A 131 8.39 -0.39 -0.95
CA VAL A 131 8.33 0.97 -1.51
C VAL A 131 6.88 1.33 -1.80
N HIS A 132 6.54 2.61 -1.95
CA HIS A 132 5.20 3.00 -2.38
C HIS A 132 5.08 2.98 -3.91
N GLY A 133 5.83 3.80 -4.61
CA GLY A 133 5.89 3.84 -6.08
C GLY A 133 6.83 2.77 -6.65
N SER A 134 7.94 3.19 -7.23
CA SER A 134 8.95 2.26 -7.73
C SER A 134 10.23 2.29 -6.87
N PRO A 135 11.12 1.29 -7.00
CA PRO A 135 12.46 1.34 -6.43
C PRO A 135 13.31 2.51 -6.95
N CYS A 136 12.94 3.07 -8.10
CA CYS A 136 13.65 4.17 -8.75
C CYS A 136 13.13 5.53 -8.29
N ASP A 137 11.80 5.67 -8.09
CA ASP A 137 11.14 6.91 -7.77
C ASP A 137 9.90 6.63 -6.91
N PRO A 138 9.75 7.27 -5.72
CA PRO A 138 8.62 7.04 -4.82
C PRO A 138 7.25 7.46 -5.38
N ASP A 139 7.21 8.24 -6.47
CA ASP A 139 5.99 8.70 -7.14
C ASP A 139 5.73 8.03 -8.49
N GLU A 140 6.62 7.12 -8.92
CA GLU A 140 6.48 6.47 -10.21
C GLU A 140 5.43 5.36 -10.20
N TYR A 141 4.48 5.43 -11.17
CA TYR A 141 3.54 4.35 -11.45
C TYR A 141 4.19 3.27 -12.34
N ILE A 142 4.18 2.03 -11.89
CA ILE A 142 4.65 0.89 -12.68
C ILE A 142 3.50 0.33 -13.52
N PHE A 143 3.07 1.07 -14.56
CA PHE A 143 2.06 0.62 -15.53
C PHE A 143 2.68 0.05 -16.81
N LYS A 144 3.92 0.42 -17.12
CA LYS A 144 4.60 -0.01 -18.34
C LYS A 144 5.66 -1.05 -18.02
N ILE A 145 5.81 -2.04 -18.91
CA ILE A 145 6.87 -3.06 -18.81
C ILE A 145 8.25 -2.41 -18.68
N SER A 146 8.51 -1.30 -19.40
CA SER A 146 9.79 -0.59 -19.32
C SER A 146 10.08 -0.03 -17.92
N ALA A 147 9.06 0.43 -17.17
CA ALA A 147 9.22 0.87 -15.78
C ALA A 147 9.47 -0.33 -14.85
N ALA A 148 8.78 -1.43 -15.09
CA ALA A 148 8.99 -2.67 -14.34
C ALA A 148 10.41 -3.21 -14.53
N LEU A 149 10.90 -3.29 -15.77
CA LEU A 149 12.26 -3.78 -16.07
C LEU A 149 13.35 -2.88 -15.47
N ARG A 150 13.21 -1.54 -15.51
CA ARG A 150 14.13 -0.63 -14.81
C ARG A 150 14.12 -0.86 -13.29
N SER A 151 12.95 -1.07 -12.72
CA SER A 151 12.78 -1.37 -11.30
C SER A 151 13.42 -2.70 -10.91
N ILE A 152 13.28 -3.72 -11.75
CA ILE A 152 13.96 -5.02 -11.60
C ILE A 152 15.48 -4.85 -11.66
N GLU A 153 16.00 -4.11 -12.64
CA GLU A 153 17.43 -3.81 -12.74
C GLU A 153 17.96 -3.10 -11.50
N LYS A 154 17.19 -2.14 -10.99
CA LYS A 154 17.53 -1.40 -9.75
C LYS A 154 17.64 -2.34 -8.57
N ILE A 155 16.66 -3.22 -8.33
CA ILE A 155 16.69 -4.14 -7.20
C ILE A 155 17.78 -5.23 -7.36
N LYS A 156 18.09 -5.67 -8.59
CA LYS A 156 19.23 -6.56 -8.89
C LYS A 156 20.55 -5.93 -8.46
N ASN A 157 20.79 -4.67 -8.85
CA ASN A 157 22.00 -3.92 -8.52
C ASN A 157 22.14 -3.69 -6.99
N GLU A 158 21.04 -3.68 -6.26
CA GLU A 158 21.02 -3.58 -4.80
C GLU A 158 21.00 -4.92 -4.07
N ASN A 159 21.09 -6.03 -4.80
CA ASN A 159 21.01 -7.40 -4.27
C ASN A 159 19.67 -7.67 -3.52
N ILE A 160 18.60 -7.00 -3.91
CA ILE A 160 17.24 -7.24 -3.43
C ILE A 160 16.54 -8.16 -4.40
N ARG A 161 15.89 -9.21 -3.90
CA ARG A 161 15.21 -10.21 -4.72
C ARG A 161 13.72 -9.92 -4.89
N LEU A 162 13.08 -9.47 -3.83
CA LEU A 162 11.66 -9.13 -3.81
C LEU A 162 11.47 -7.65 -3.49
N CYS A 163 10.70 -6.94 -4.30
CA CYS A 163 10.26 -5.59 -4.00
C CYS A 163 8.73 -5.55 -3.99
N PHE A 164 8.16 -5.22 -2.82
CA PHE A 164 6.74 -4.96 -2.69
C PHE A 164 6.49 -3.48 -2.93
N PHE A 165 5.51 -3.16 -3.81
CA PHE A 165 5.16 -1.80 -4.20
C PHE A 165 3.64 -1.62 -4.24
N GLY A 166 3.13 -0.39 -4.12
CA GLY A 166 1.72 -0.02 -4.16
C GLY A 166 1.38 0.91 -5.32
N HIS A 167 0.69 2.01 -5.01
CA HIS A 167 0.46 3.20 -5.85
C HIS A 167 -0.38 2.99 -7.12
N THR A 168 -0.24 1.86 -7.81
CA THR A 168 -1.08 1.54 -8.99
C THR A 168 -2.46 1.05 -8.62
N HIS A 169 -2.64 0.53 -7.40
CA HIS A 169 -3.85 -0.13 -6.88
C HIS A 169 -4.25 -1.39 -7.65
N ILE A 170 -3.36 -1.96 -8.43
CA ILE A 170 -3.59 -3.16 -9.26
C ILE A 170 -2.71 -4.29 -8.72
N PRO A 171 -3.30 -5.40 -8.24
CA PRO A 171 -2.51 -6.50 -7.69
C PRO A 171 -1.81 -7.30 -8.77
N GLY A 172 -0.65 -7.86 -8.44
CA GLY A 172 0.06 -8.76 -9.32
C GLY A 172 1.53 -8.95 -8.96
N ILE A 173 2.14 -9.91 -9.61
CA ILE A 173 3.56 -10.21 -9.56
C ILE A 173 4.14 -9.97 -10.95
N ILE A 174 5.21 -9.20 -11.04
CA ILE A 174 5.96 -8.97 -12.28
C ILE A 174 7.33 -9.64 -12.10
N ASP A 175 7.67 -10.55 -13.00
CA ASP A 175 8.97 -11.20 -12.97
C ASP A 175 10.05 -10.40 -13.72
N GLU A 176 11.27 -10.89 -13.69
CA GLU A 176 12.43 -10.24 -14.32
C GLU A 176 12.41 -10.22 -15.86
N GLU A 177 11.49 -10.93 -16.48
CA GLU A 177 11.25 -10.91 -17.92
C GLU A 177 10.10 -9.95 -18.30
N GLY A 178 9.40 -9.40 -17.29
CA GLY A 178 8.26 -8.50 -17.47
C GLY A 178 6.92 -9.21 -17.62
N ASN A 179 6.86 -10.51 -17.32
CA ASN A 179 5.61 -11.26 -17.30
C ASN A 179 4.81 -10.89 -16.05
N LEU A 180 3.50 -10.69 -16.21
CA LEU A 180 2.55 -10.38 -15.14
C LEU A 180 1.75 -11.62 -14.75
N TYR A 181 1.71 -11.91 -13.46
CA TYR A 181 0.93 -13.01 -12.88
C TYR A 181 -0.02 -12.47 -11.81
N TYR A 182 -1.26 -12.91 -11.85
CA TYR A 182 -2.24 -12.65 -10.81
C TYR A 182 -3.29 -13.75 -10.80
N GLU A 183 -3.53 -14.32 -9.63
CA GLU A 183 -4.61 -15.27 -9.42
C GLU A 183 -5.11 -15.15 -7.97
N GLU A 184 -6.41 -14.89 -7.81
CA GLU A 184 -7.02 -14.71 -6.49
C GLU A 184 -7.13 -16.05 -5.76
N ASN A 185 -6.82 -16.04 -4.46
CA ASN A 185 -6.90 -17.21 -3.55
C ASN A 185 -6.00 -18.40 -3.91
N VAL A 186 -5.15 -18.27 -4.93
CA VAL A 186 -4.16 -19.27 -5.29
C VAL A 186 -2.81 -18.93 -4.65
N THR A 187 -2.14 -19.95 -4.13
CA THR A 187 -0.79 -19.81 -3.59
C THR A 187 0.22 -19.98 -4.72
N MET A 188 0.89 -18.90 -5.09
CA MET A 188 1.91 -18.88 -6.13
C MET A 188 3.30 -19.04 -5.52
N ALA A 189 4.04 -20.04 -5.98
CA ALA A 189 5.43 -20.25 -5.59
C ALA A 189 6.35 -19.35 -6.42
N LEU A 190 7.30 -18.68 -5.77
CA LEU A 190 8.33 -17.87 -6.42
C LEU A 190 9.60 -18.69 -6.59
N ASP A 191 10.29 -18.58 -7.73
CA ASP A 191 11.63 -19.17 -7.90
C ASP A 191 12.63 -18.33 -7.07
N SER A 192 13.34 -18.98 -6.16
CA SER A 192 14.32 -18.33 -5.27
C SER A 192 15.53 -17.72 -6.00
N ARG A 193 15.72 -18.07 -7.28
CA ARG A 193 16.80 -17.56 -8.14
C ARG A 193 16.39 -16.32 -8.94
N ARG A 194 15.07 -16.01 -9.03
CA ARG A 194 14.50 -14.92 -9.83
C ARG A 194 14.15 -13.69 -8.99
N TYR A 195 13.99 -12.57 -9.65
CA TYR A 195 13.63 -11.27 -9.07
C TYR A 195 12.19 -10.92 -9.40
N TYR A 196 11.49 -10.31 -8.43
CA TYR A 196 10.07 -10.00 -8.57
C TYR A 196 9.72 -8.64 -8.01
N LEU A 197 8.80 -7.97 -8.68
CA LEU A 197 8.01 -6.86 -8.14
C LEU A 197 6.63 -7.40 -7.79
N ILE A 198 6.11 -7.07 -6.62
CA ILE A 198 4.84 -7.61 -6.10
C ILE A 198 3.98 -6.45 -5.61
N ASN A 199 2.79 -6.29 -6.20
CA ASN A 199 1.82 -5.30 -5.76
C ASN A 199 0.64 -6.01 -5.07
N PRO A 200 0.31 -5.69 -3.81
CA PRO A 200 -0.83 -6.30 -3.12
C PRO A 200 -2.19 -5.80 -3.64
N GLY A 201 -2.21 -4.80 -4.52
CA GLY A 201 -3.40 -4.03 -4.85
C GLY A 201 -3.73 -2.99 -3.79
N SER A 202 -4.94 -2.46 -3.81
CA SER A 202 -5.42 -1.47 -2.86
C SER A 202 -6.46 -2.05 -1.92
N VAL A 203 -6.32 -1.76 -0.62
CA VAL A 203 -7.36 -2.07 0.36
C VAL A 203 -8.57 -1.14 0.18
N GLY A 204 -8.32 0.17 0.05
CA GLY A 204 -9.36 1.19 0.16
C GLY A 204 -9.91 1.73 -1.15
N GLN A 205 -9.17 1.61 -2.26
CA GLN A 205 -9.57 2.15 -3.55
C GLN A 205 -8.99 1.33 -4.71
N PRO A 206 -9.43 0.08 -4.95
CA PRO A 206 -9.00 -0.73 -6.10
C PRO A 206 -9.22 -0.02 -7.44
N ARG A 207 -8.35 -0.28 -8.44
CA ARG A 207 -8.42 0.35 -9.78
C ARG A 207 -8.28 -0.67 -10.92
N ASP A 208 -8.70 -1.88 -10.69
CA ASP A 208 -8.67 -2.99 -11.66
C ASP A 208 -10.07 -3.53 -12.01
N ARG A 209 -11.10 -2.71 -11.76
CA ARG A 209 -12.53 -3.00 -11.98
C ARG A 209 -13.11 -4.06 -11.05
N ASP A 210 -12.43 -4.36 -9.97
CA ASP A 210 -12.96 -5.16 -8.87
C ASP A 210 -13.09 -4.28 -7.62
N PRO A 211 -14.30 -3.99 -7.12
CA PRO A 211 -14.52 -3.09 -5.99
C PRO A 211 -14.07 -3.67 -4.65
N ARG A 212 -13.72 -4.94 -4.58
CA ARG A 212 -13.32 -5.62 -3.34
C ARG A 212 -11.92 -5.19 -2.91
N GLY A 213 -11.72 -4.95 -1.63
CA GLY A 213 -10.41 -4.64 -1.06
C GLY A 213 -9.39 -5.74 -1.34
N SER A 214 -8.18 -5.36 -1.75
CA SER A 214 -7.09 -6.26 -2.14
C SER A 214 -5.92 -6.18 -1.18
N PHE A 215 -5.31 -7.34 -0.90
CA PHE A 215 -4.06 -7.47 -0.13
C PHE A 215 -3.40 -8.82 -0.46
N CYS A 216 -2.16 -9.01 -0.03
CA CYS A 216 -1.49 -10.29 -0.21
C CYS A 216 -0.81 -10.79 1.08
N VAL A 217 -0.59 -12.09 1.12
CA VAL A 217 0.19 -12.78 2.14
C VAL A 217 1.44 -13.34 1.49
N PHE A 218 2.60 -13.01 2.06
CA PHE A 218 3.89 -13.58 1.68
C PHE A 218 4.41 -14.48 2.80
N ASP A 219 4.67 -15.74 2.47
CA ASP A 219 5.30 -16.72 3.37
C ASP A 219 6.77 -16.89 2.97
N ASP A 220 7.66 -16.30 3.75
CA ASP A 220 9.12 -16.30 3.49
C ASP A 220 9.71 -17.72 3.54
N ALA A 221 9.20 -18.58 4.43
CA ALA A 221 9.68 -19.95 4.54
C ALA A 221 9.37 -20.80 3.30
N LYS A 222 8.16 -20.63 2.78
CA LYS A 222 7.69 -21.36 1.60
C LYS A 222 8.03 -20.65 0.31
N ASN A 223 8.47 -19.38 0.39
CA ASN A 223 8.69 -18.48 -0.73
C ASN A 223 7.46 -18.39 -1.65
N THR A 224 6.30 -18.13 -1.05
CA THR A 224 5.01 -18.09 -1.74
C THR A 224 4.27 -16.79 -1.49
N VAL A 225 3.49 -16.36 -2.50
CA VAL A 225 2.57 -15.23 -2.40
C VAL A 225 1.15 -15.71 -2.66
N LYS A 226 0.19 -15.20 -1.89
CA LYS A 226 -1.22 -15.44 -2.10
C LYS A 226 -1.99 -14.13 -2.03
N PHE A 227 -2.76 -13.82 -3.06
CA PHE A 227 -3.63 -12.64 -3.10
C PHE A 227 -5.02 -12.95 -2.56
N TYR A 228 -5.60 -11.93 -1.94
CA TYR A 228 -6.96 -11.99 -1.39
C TYR A 228 -7.78 -10.81 -1.87
N ARG A 229 -9.05 -11.07 -2.14
CA ARG A 229 -10.09 -10.06 -2.33
C ARG A 229 -11.13 -10.22 -1.25
N ARG A 230 -11.59 -9.13 -0.67
CA ARG A 230 -12.60 -9.13 0.38
C ARG A 230 -13.63 -8.04 0.14
N GLU A 231 -14.89 -8.42 0.21
CA GLU A 231 -15.98 -7.46 0.22
C GLU A 231 -15.94 -6.60 1.48
N TYR A 232 -16.41 -5.38 1.36
CA TYR A 232 -16.60 -4.46 2.47
C TYR A 232 -17.86 -3.62 2.24
N ASN A 233 -18.30 -2.89 3.25
CA ASN A 233 -19.51 -2.07 3.15
C ASN A 233 -19.21 -0.73 2.44
N ILE A 234 -19.30 -0.74 1.10
CA ILE A 234 -19.07 0.45 0.26
C ILE A 234 -20.07 1.55 0.60
N SER A 235 -21.38 1.21 0.81
CA SER A 235 -22.41 2.20 1.16
C SER A 235 -22.01 3.05 2.35
N LYS A 236 -21.47 2.43 3.42
CA LYS A 236 -21.04 3.17 4.59
C LYS A 236 -19.87 4.13 4.32
N THR A 237 -18.98 3.79 3.40
CA THR A 237 -17.91 4.70 3.00
C THR A 237 -18.49 5.86 2.21
N VAL A 238 -19.40 5.59 1.28
CA VAL A 238 -20.07 6.61 0.46
C VAL A 238 -20.90 7.56 1.33
N GLU A 239 -21.72 7.04 2.24
CA GLU A 239 -22.50 7.84 3.20
C GLU A 239 -21.64 8.84 3.98
N LYS A 240 -20.44 8.39 4.44
CA LYS A 240 -19.51 9.28 5.14
C LYS A 240 -18.82 10.29 4.22
N ILE A 241 -18.52 9.92 2.97
CA ILE A 241 -17.99 10.85 1.97
C ILE A 241 -18.98 12.00 1.77
N GLU A 242 -20.28 11.69 1.64
CA GLU A 242 -21.35 12.68 1.51
C GLU A 242 -21.50 13.51 2.79
N GLU A 243 -21.54 12.85 3.96
CA GLU A 243 -21.69 13.51 5.27
C GLU A 243 -20.60 14.55 5.52
N TYR A 244 -19.35 14.26 5.14
CA TYR A 244 -18.21 15.16 5.34
C TYR A 244 -17.95 16.11 4.17
N GLY A 245 -18.82 16.12 3.15
CA GLY A 245 -18.73 17.03 2.01
C GLY A 245 -17.50 16.79 1.12
N LEU A 246 -16.98 15.59 1.12
CA LEU A 246 -15.92 15.19 0.19
C LEU A 246 -16.50 15.06 -1.24
N PRO A 247 -15.67 15.15 -2.30
CA PRO A 247 -16.14 14.97 -3.67
C PRO A 247 -16.88 13.64 -3.86
N LEU A 248 -18.12 13.69 -4.38
CA LEU A 248 -18.97 12.50 -4.53
C LEU A 248 -18.35 11.43 -5.44
N GLU A 249 -17.57 11.85 -6.43
CA GLU A 249 -16.86 10.96 -7.35
C GLU A 249 -15.89 10.01 -6.62
N LEU A 250 -15.43 10.40 -5.42
CA LEU A 250 -14.60 9.53 -4.57
C LEU A 250 -15.38 8.35 -4.01
N GLY A 251 -16.68 8.53 -3.78
CA GLY A 251 -17.60 7.46 -3.39
C GLY A 251 -18.07 6.61 -4.57
N GLU A 252 -18.48 7.28 -5.65
CA GLU A 252 -19.00 6.60 -6.85
C GLU A 252 -18.01 5.59 -7.43
N ARG A 253 -16.75 5.97 -7.55
CA ARG A 253 -15.71 5.10 -8.11
C ARG A 253 -15.46 3.80 -7.30
N LEU A 254 -15.79 3.77 -6.02
CA LEU A 254 -15.61 2.60 -5.18
C LEU A 254 -16.50 1.43 -5.62
N TRP A 255 -17.69 1.72 -6.17
CA TRP A 255 -18.61 0.70 -6.67
C TRP A 255 -18.08 -0.03 -7.90
N TYR A 256 -17.19 0.59 -8.65
CA TYR A 256 -16.69 0.08 -9.92
C TYR A 256 -15.23 -0.37 -9.86
N GLY A 257 -14.52 -0.11 -8.74
CA GLY A 257 -13.10 -0.43 -8.63
C GLY A 257 -12.24 0.35 -9.64
N VAL A 258 -12.45 1.68 -9.73
CA VAL A 258 -11.77 2.54 -10.71
C VAL A 258 -11.15 3.79 -10.09
#